data_0b761a6824fed6c269d16c4c92442058
#
_entry.id   0b761a6824fed6c269d16c4c92442058
#
_cell.length_a   1.000
_cell.length_b   1.000
_cell.length_c   1.000
_cell.angle_alpha   90.00
_cell.angle_beta   90.00
_cell.angle_gamma   90.00
#
_symmetry.space_group_name_H-M   'P 1'
#
loop_
_entity.id
_entity.type
_entity.pdbx_description
1 polymer ?
#
loop_
_entity_poly.entity_id
_entity_poly.type
_entity_poly.pdbx_seq_one_letter_code
_entity_poly.pdbx_strand_id
1 'polypeptide(L)'
;MSLLVEIEKQLGNFHLNVRFQAETETLALLGASGCGKSMTLKCIAGIMTPDRGRIVLNGRVLFDSEARIDLPPQQRRVGYLFQNYALFPTMTVEKNILCGIRSGSKAEKNAALTATLHRFRLEGLEKRYPAQLSGGQQQRVALARILVYEPDVIMLDEPFSALDYYLKEQLQFQVREVLRGYTGDVLMVSHSRDEVYRFCEKSIILNRGQVAMKGETRAIFQKPENVTAARLTGCKNFSRIRRIGEYEVEALDWGLTFQTEEAVAAEHAYIGIRAHQFYPARGSANEFTCEWGDTLCQPFEWDVLLRPVENAGAAGDKENALEREVIWWKVDYKQSDSLNQYQRGDRVRLGIAPGDIMLLKEG
;
A
#
# COMPACT_ATOMS: atom_id res chain seq x y z
N MET A 1 16.87 14.97 5.81
CA MET A 1 16.87 14.99 4.32
C MET A 1 15.48 15.36 3.89
N SER A 2 15.31 15.93 2.70
CA SER A 2 13.95 16.30 2.22
C SER A 2 13.83 16.05 0.74
N LEU A 3 12.72 15.42 0.33
CA LEU A 3 12.32 15.24 -1.04
C LEU A 3 11.01 15.98 -1.27
N LEU A 4 11.00 16.98 -2.15
CA LEU A 4 9.81 17.66 -2.65
C LEU A 4 9.49 17.17 -4.05
N VAL A 5 8.25 16.77 -4.27
CA VAL A 5 7.74 16.31 -5.56
C VAL A 5 6.45 17.05 -5.86
N GLU A 6 6.46 17.82 -6.93
CA GLU A 6 5.29 18.50 -7.50
C GLU A 6 5.37 18.32 -9.01
N ILE A 7 4.66 17.34 -9.54
CA ILE A 7 4.77 16.98 -10.97
C ILE A 7 3.42 16.69 -11.60
N GLU A 8 3.36 17.02 -12.89
CA GLU A 8 2.27 16.65 -13.77
C GLU A 8 2.84 15.86 -14.97
N LYS A 9 2.15 14.78 -15.35
CA LYS A 9 2.51 13.96 -16.51
C LYS A 9 1.27 13.44 -17.20
N GLN A 10 1.13 13.74 -18.49
CA GLN A 10 0.10 13.16 -19.34
C GLN A 10 0.66 11.94 -20.07
N LEU A 11 -0.05 10.82 -20.03
CA LEU A 11 0.28 9.62 -20.78
C LEU A 11 -0.99 9.03 -21.40
N GLY A 12 -1.24 9.33 -22.66
CA GLY A 12 -2.52 8.99 -23.29
C GLY A 12 -3.68 9.64 -22.55
N ASN A 13 -4.62 8.83 -22.10
CA ASN A 13 -5.80 9.29 -21.32
C ASN A 13 -5.53 9.37 -19.81
N PHE A 14 -4.34 8.99 -19.34
CA PHE A 14 -3.99 9.04 -17.93
C PHE A 14 -3.26 10.33 -17.61
N HIS A 15 -3.72 11.03 -16.56
CA HIS A 15 -3.13 12.27 -16.05
C HIS A 15 -2.62 12.08 -14.63
N LEU A 16 -1.30 12.12 -14.45
CA LEU A 16 -0.64 12.15 -13.15
C LEU A 16 -0.51 13.60 -12.69
N ASN A 17 -1.00 13.91 -11.50
CA ASN A 17 -0.78 15.18 -10.81
C ASN A 17 -0.55 14.87 -9.32
N VAL A 18 0.70 14.85 -8.89
CA VAL A 18 1.07 14.48 -7.53
C VAL A 18 1.89 15.58 -6.87
N ARG A 19 1.56 15.88 -5.60
CA ARG A 19 2.26 16.86 -4.77
C ARG A 19 2.46 16.30 -3.38
N PHE A 20 3.73 16.09 -3.00
CA PHE A 20 4.08 15.65 -1.65
C PHE A 20 5.50 16.04 -1.27
N GLN A 21 5.76 15.96 0.03
CA GLN A 21 7.07 16.11 0.63
C GLN A 21 7.35 14.93 1.55
N ALA A 22 8.59 14.43 1.54
CA ALA A 22 9.12 13.43 2.46
C ALA A 22 10.31 14.01 3.24
N GLU A 23 10.43 13.65 4.52
CA GLU A 23 11.50 14.14 5.41
C GLU A 23 12.05 12.99 6.25
N THR A 24 13.21 12.46 5.85
CA THR A 24 13.99 11.41 6.57
C THR A 24 13.14 10.28 7.14
N GLU A 25 12.33 9.66 6.28
CA GLU A 25 11.34 8.66 6.67
C GLU A 25 11.17 7.59 5.60
N THR A 26 10.51 6.50 5.95
CA THR A 26 10.03 5.52 4.98
C THR A 26 8.62 5.88 4.56
N LEU A 27 8.45 6.34 3.33
CA LEU A 27 7.19 6.78 2.75
C LEU A 27 6.65 5.77 1.75
N ALA A 28 5.39 5.34 1.94
CA ALA A 28 4.70 4.50 0.97
C ALA A 28 3.89 5.30 -0.05
N LEU A 29 3.88 4.85 -1.30
CA LEU A 29 2.86 5.17 -2.28
C LEU A 29 1.96 3.94 -2.43
N LEU A 30 0.74 3.99 -1.89
CA LEU A 30 -0.27 2.94 -1.93
C LEU A 30 -1.40 3.33 -2.88
N GLY A 31 -1.89 2.38 -3.66
CA GLY A 31 -3.00 2.62 -4.58
C GLY A 31 -3.24 1.43 -5.51
N ALA A 32 -4.36 1.43 -6.21
CA ALA A 32 -4.70 0.39 -7.18
C ALA A 32 -3.68 0.29 -8.31
N SER A 33 -3.68 -0.82 -9.04
CA SER A 33 -2.85 -0.96 -10.25
C SER A 33 -3.20 0.14 -11.25
N GLY A 34 -2.19 0.73 -11.90
CA GLY A 34 -2.37 1.80 -12.88
C GLY A 34 -2.64 3.21 -12.30
N CYS A 35 -2.69 3.40 -10.97
CA CYS A 35 -2.95 4.74 -10.39
C CYS A 35 -1.78 5.72 -10.44
N GLY A 36 -0.59 5.34 -10.98
CA GLY A 36 0.54 6.25 -11.20
C GLY A 36 1.74 6.08 -10.26
N LYS A 37 1.76 5.10 -9.34
CA LYS A 37 2.85 4.88 -8.36
C LYS A 37 4.24 4.75 -8.98
N SER A 38 4.43 3.75 -9.83
CA SER A 38 5.72 3.52 -10.51
C SER A 38 6.08 4.65 -11.48
N MET A 39 5.07 5.34 -12.07
CA MET A 39 5.30 6.53 -12.89
C MET A 39 5.91 7.65 -12.05
N THR A 40 5.38 7.90 -10.86
CA THR A 40 5.92 8.89 -9.91
C THR A 40 7.39 8.58 -9.58
N LEU A 41 7.70 7.33 -9.22
CA LEU A 41 9.09 6.93 -8.95
C LEU A 41 10.00 7.13 -10.17
N LYS A 42 9.55 6.75 -11.38
CA LYS A 42 10.32 6.93 -12.61
C LYS A 42 10.57 8.41 -12.92
N CYS A 43 9.61 9.29 -12.65
CA CYS A 43 9.80 10.73 -12.77
C CYS A 43 10.87 11.26 -11.81
N ILE A 44 10.84 10.84 -10.54
CA ILE A 44 11.84 11.25 -9.54
C ILE A 44 13.23 10.73 -9.93
N ALA A 45 13.34 9.50 -10.42
CA ALA A 45 14.58 8.89 -10.83
C ALA A 45 15.16 9.47 -12.16
N GLY A 46 14.37 10.26 -12.92
CA GLY A 46 14.75 10.80 -14.22
C GLY A 46 14.71 9.79 -15.36
N ILE A 47 14.03 8.66 -15.15
CA ILE A 47 13.76 7.65 -16.17
C ILE A 47 12.62 8.12 -17.10
N MET A 48 11.74 8.95 -16.55
CA MET A 48 10.64 9.59 -17.25
C MET A 48 10.65 11.07 -16.92
N THR A 49 10.56 11.94 -17.94
CA THR A 49 10.49 13.38 -17.76
C THR A 49 9.05 13.80 -17.50
N PRO A 50 8.72 14.50 -16.39
CA PRO A 50 7.43 15.14 -16.19
C PRO A 50 7.15 16.19 -17.26
N ASP A 51 5.88 16.51 -17.52
CA ASP A 51 5.52 17.57 -18.46
C ASP A 51 5.62 18.95 -17.79
N ARG A 52 5.29 19.00 -16.48
CA ARG A 52 5.37 20.23 -15.68
C ARG A 52 5.75 19.92 -14.25
N GLY A 53 6.21 20.93 -13.53
CA GLY A 53 6.42 20.90 -12.12
C GLY A 53 7.89 20.92 -11.70
N ARG A 54 8.15 20.45 -10.47
CA ARG A 54 9.45 20.54 -9.82
C ARG A 54 9.74 19.33 -8.95
N ILE A 55 10.99 18.88 -8.93
CA ILE A 55 11.50 17.84 -8.03
C ILE A 55 12.78 18.38 -7.38
N VAL A 56 12.80 18.39 -6.04
CA VAL A 56 13.95 18.85 -5.25
C VAL A 56 14.33 17.77 -4.25
N LEU A 57 15.59 17.39 -4.21
CA LEU A 57 16.15 16.43 -3.24
C LEU A 57 17.29 17.12 -2.47
N ASN A 58 17.15 17.23 -1.16
CA ASN A 58 18.15 17.87 -0.26
C ASN A 58 18.54 19.29 -0.71
N GLY A 59 17.55 20.10 -1.12
CA GLY A 59 17.78 21.45 -1.65
C GLY A 59 18.30 21.51 -3.07
N ARG A 60 18.65 20.37 -3.69
CA ARG A 60 19.11 20.29 -5.08
C ARG A 60 17.94 20.05 -6.01
N VAL A 61 17.79 20.92 -7.00
CA VAL A 61 16.76 20.78 -8.04
C VAL A 61 17.18 19.67 -9.00
N LEU A 62 16.35 18.62 -9.10
CA LEU A 62 16.54 17.50 -10.03
C LEU A 62 15.78 17.70 -11.32
N PHE A 63 14.61 18.32 -11.23
CA PHE A 63 13.76 18.69 -12.35
C PHE A 63 13.03 20.00 -12.03
N ASP A 64 12.93 20.89 -13.00
CA ASP A 64 12.14 22.11 -12.93
C ASP A 64 11.77 22.54 -14.36
N SER A 65 10.48 22.47 -14.68
CA SER A 65 9.97 22.77 -16.03
C SER A 65 10.10 24.25 -16.40
N GLU A 66 10.02 25.17 -15.42
CA GLU A 66 10.11 26.62 -15.65
C GLU A 66 11.57 27.03 -15.83
N ALA A 67 12.46 26.50 -14.97
CA ALA A 67 13.90 26.75 -15.05
C ALA A 67 14.61 25.91 -16.15
N ARG A 68 13.88 25.01 -16.81
CA ARG A 68 14.42 24.07 -17.83
C ARG A 68 15.55 23.19 -17.30
N ILE A 69 15.41 22.73 -16.05
CA ILE A 69 16.36 21.81 -15.42
C ILE A 69 15.78 20.40 -15.54
N ASP A 70 16.54 19.47 -16.12
CA ASP A 70 16.23 18.03 -16.14
C ASP A 70 17.54 17.25 -16.01
N LEU A 71 17.90 16.90 -14.78
CA LEU A 71 19.12 16.15 -14.53
C LEU A 71 18.95 14.69 -14.99
N PRO A 72 19.91 14.13 -15.74
CA PRO A 72 19.87 12.72 -16.11
C PRO A 72 19.98 11.82 -14.87
N PRO A 73 19.48 10.55 -14.93
CA PRO A 73 19.45 9.64 -13.78
C PRO A 73 20.79 9.50 -13.03
N GLN A 74 21.91 9.46 -13.79
CA GLN A 74 23.26 9.30 -13.23
C GLN A 74 23.67 10.46 -12.32
N GLN A 75 23.05 11.61 -12.46
CA GLN A 75 23.34 12.80 -11.67
C GLN A 75 22.37 12.97 -10.49
N ARG A 76 21.26 12.23 -10.43
CA ARG A 76 20.23 12.45 -9.39
C ARG A 76 20.55 11.85 -8.03
N ARG A 77 21.54 10.97 -7.92
CA ARG A 77 21.90 10.25 -6.69
C ARG A 77 20.73 9.45 -6.10
N VAL A 78 19.95 8.84 -6.95
CA VAL A 78 18.79 8.02 -6.61
C VAL A 78 19.14 6.55 -6.76
N GLY A 79 18.84 5.74 -5.74
CA GLY A 79 18.89 4.29 -5.79
C GLY A 79 17.51 3.75 -6.19
N TYR A 80 17.39 3.08 -7.32
CA TYR A 80 16.11 2.54 -7.80
C TYR A 80 16.15 1.01 -7.86
N LEU A 81 15.30 0.35 -7.09
CA LEU A 81 15.05 -1.07 -7.18
C LEU A 81 13.83 -1.31 -8.08
N PHE A 82 14.07 -1.86 -9.26
CA PHE A 82 13.03 -2.25 -10.20
C PHE A 82 12.35 -3.57 -9.75
N GLN A 83 11.10 -3.75 -10.14
CA GLN A 83 10.34 -4.98 -9.86
C GLN A 83 11.04 -6.27 -10.36
N ASN A 84 11.78 -6.19 -11.48
CA ASN A 84 12.56 -7.29 -12.05
C ASN A 84 14.05 -7.26 -11.63
N TYR A 85 14.39 -6.48 -10.57
CA TYR A 85 15.73 -6.27 -10.03
C TYR A 85 16.75 -5.63 -10.99
N ALA A 86 16.52 -5.67 -12.29
CA ALA A 86 17.35 -5.10 -13.36
C ALA A 86 18.86 -5.38 -13.17
N LEU A 87 19.24 -6.61 -12.82
CA LEU A 87 20.63 -7.03 -12.78
C LEU A 87 21.18 -7.15 -14.19
N PHE A 88 22.46 -6.81 -14.35
CA PHE A 88 23.16 -7.01 -15.61
C PHE A 88 23.41 -8.52 -15.85
N PRO A 89 22.71 -9.14 -16.81
CA PRO A 89 22.70 -10.61 -16.93
C PRO A 89 24.06 -11.18 -17.36
N THR A 90 24.89 -10.39 -18.02
CA THR A 90 26.23 -10.75 -18.49
C THR A 90 27.33 -10.46 -17.48
N MET A 91 26.98 -9.93 -16.31
CA MET A 91 27.91 -9.62 -15.22
C MET A 91 27.72 -10.59 -14.06
N THR A 92 28.82 -10.99 -13.42
CA THR A 92 28.78 -11.74 -12.17
C THR A 92 28.24 -10.90 -11.01
N VAL A 93 27.95 -11.52 -9.86
CA VAL A 93 27.51 -10.82 -8.63
C VAL A 93 28.51 -9.72 -8.26
N GLU A 94 29.81 -10.04 -8.17
CA GLU A 94 30.84 -9.04 -7.85
C GLU A 94 30.83 -7.87 -8.82
N LYS A 95 30.70 -8.14 -10.13
CA LYS A 95 30.68 -7.07 -11.16
C LYS A 95 29.41 -6.23 -11.08
N ASN A 96 28.26 -6.84 -10.82
CA ASN A 96 27.02 -6.11 -10.57
C ASN A 96 27.12 -5.16 -9.36
N ILE A 97 27.80 -5.58 -8.28
CA ILE A 97 28.00 -4.72 -7.10
C ILE A 97 29.05 -3.63 -7.39
N LEU A 98 30.19 -4.01 -8.00
CA LEU A 98 31.28 -3.09 -8.30
C LEU A 98 30.87 -1.94 -9.21
N CYS A 99 29.93 -2.14 -10.15
CA CYS A 99 29.44 -1.05 -11.00
C CYS A 99 28.64 0.02 -10.23
N GLY A 100 28.20 -0.27 -9.00
CA GLY A 100 27.62 0.72 -8.09
C GLY A 100 28.65 1.62 -7.40
N ILE A 101 29.92 1.22 -7.33
CA ILE A 101 30.98 1.99 -6.64
C ILE A 101 31.52 3.09 -7.56
N ARG A 102 31.28 4.34 -7.22
CA ARG A 102 31.59 5.52 -8.05
C ARG A 102 33.07 5.80 -8.19
N SER A 103 33.82 5.79 -7.09
CA SER A 103 35.22 6.23 -7.01
C SER A 103 36.00 5.39 -6.02
N GLY A 104 37.30 5.58 -5.99
CA GLY A 104 38.23 4.89 -5.10
C GLY A 104 39.28 4.06 -5.84
N SER A 105 40.38 3.79 -5.15
CA SER A 105 41.42 2.88 -5.58
C SER A 105 40.89 1.45 -5.71
N LYS A 106 41.62 0.58 -6.39
CA LYS A 106 41.27 -0.84 -6.51
C LYS A 106 41.17 -1.52 -5.13
N ALA A 107 42.01 -1.13 -4.17
CA ALA A 107 41.99 -1.66 -2.82
C ALA A 107 40.72 -1.25 -2.06
N GLU A 108 40.31 0.03 -2.14
CA GLU A 108 39.09 0.56 -1.53
C GLU A 108 37.83 -0.09 -2.14
N LYS A 109 37.79 -0.25 -3.47
CA LYS A 109 36.67 -0.94 -4.16
C LYS A 109 36.56 -2.39 -3.73
N ASN A 110 37.67 -3.10 -3.58
CA ASN A 110 37.67 -4.47 -3.10
C ASN A 110 37.21 -4.57 -1.62
N ALA A 111 37.65 -3.66 -0.77
CA ALA A 111 37.23 -3.61 0.63
C ALA A 111 35.71 -3.33 0.73
N ALA A 112 35.19 -2.37 -0.03
CA ALA A 112 33.75 -2.07 -0.10
C ALA A 112 32.95 -3.26 -0.63
N LEU A 113 33.45 -3.96 -1.67
CA LEU A 113 32.83 -5.18 -2.18
C LEU A 113 32.75 -6.26 -1.11
N THR A 114 33.85 -6.55 -0.42
CA THR A 114 33.91 -7.58 0.63
C THR A 114 32.92 -7.27 1.77
N ALA A 115 32.91 -6.01 2.26
CA ALA A 115 31.96 -5.58 3.29
C ALA A 115 30.51 -5.71 2.82
N THR A 116 30.23 -5.38 1.56
CA THR A 116 28.90 -5.48 0.96
C THR A 116 28.46 -6.95 0.82
N LEU A 117 29.33 -7.82 0.33
CA LEU A 117 29.05 -9.26 0.22
C LEU A 117 28.68 -9.84 1.59
N HIS A 118 29.45 -9.53 2.62
CA HIS A 118 29.18 -9.94 4.00
C HIS A 118 27.82 -9.40 4.51
N ARG A 119 27.60 -8.08 4.38
CA ARG A 119 26.35 -7.42 4.82
C ARG A 119 25.11 -8.05 4.20
N PHE A 120 25.19 -8.45 2.92
CA PHE A 120 24.06 -9.02 2.18
C PHE A 120 24.05 -10.56 2.14
N ARG A 121 24.97 -11.22 2.87
CA ARG A 121 25.12 -12.69 2.89
C ARG A 121 25.22 -13.28 1.48
N LEU A 122 26.14 -12.75 0.69
CA LEU A 122 26.39 -13.12 -0.70
C LEU A 122 27.77 -13.80 -0.88
N GLU A 123 28.47 -14.10 0.23
CA GLU A 123 29.75 -14.80 0.20
C GLU A 123 29.61 -16.16 -0.50
N GLY A 124 30.58 -16.49 -1.31
CA GLY A 124 30.60 -17.71 -2.15
C GLY A 124 29.74 -17.62 -3.43
N LEU A 125 29.07 -16.48 -3.67
CA LEU A 125 28.27 -16.27 -4.87
C LEU A 125 28.93 -15.28 -5.86
N GLU A 126 30.11 -14.76 -5.55
CA GLU A 126 30.78 -13.64 -6.24
C GLU A 126 30.90 -13.87 -7.75
N LYS A 127 31.21 -15.08 -8.15
CA LYS A 127 31.44 -15.49 -9.54
C LYS A 127 30.20 -15.95 -10.29
N ARG A 128 29.04 -16.07 -9.58
CA ARG A 128 27.80 -16.48 -10.21
C ARG A 128 27.19 -15.37 -11.04
N TYR A 129 26.47 -15.76 -12.09
CA TYR A 129 25.66 -14.87 -12.91
C TYR A 129 24.21 -14.82 -12.37
N PRO A 130 23.43 -13.74 -12.66
CA PRO A 130 22.05 -13.60 -12.22
C PRO A 130 21.17 -14.83 -12.46
N ALA A 131 21.29 -15.48 -13.63
CA ALA A 131 20.53 -16.69 -13.96
C ALA A 131 20.83 -17.92 -13.06
N GLN A 132 21.91 -17.88 -12.29
CA GLN A 132 22.34 -18.95 -11.37
C GLN A 132 21.91 -18.66 -9.93
N LEU A 133 21.15 -17.58 -9.69
CA LEU A 133 20.72 -17.11 -8.38
C LEU A 133 19.21 -17.34 -8.20
N SER A 134 18.81 -17.66 -6.95
CA SER A 134 17.40 -17.60 -6.59
C SER A 134 16.87 -16.15 -6.63
N GLY A 135 15.55 -15.96 -6.74
CA GLY A 135 14.94 -14.62 -6.74
C GLY A 135 15.38 -13.77 -5.55
N GLY A 136 15.43 -14.35 -4.35
CA GLY A 136 15.92 -13.65 -3.16
C GLY A 136 17.40 -13.30 -3.19
N GLN A 137 18.24 -14.14 -3.80
CA GLN A 137 19.66 -13.81 -4.03
C GLN A 137 19.80 -12.67 -5.04
N GLN A 138 19.02 -12.68 -6.13
CA GLN A 138 19.00 -11.60 -7.11
C GLN A 138 18.59 -10.27 -6.48
N GLN A 139 17.55 -10.26 -5.65
CA GLN A 139 17.12 -9.07 -4.93
C GLN A 139 18.22 -8.53 -4.00
N ARG A 140 18.88 -9.39 -3.24
CA ARG A 140 20.02 -8.99 -2.38
C ARG A 140 21.16 -8.38 -3.17
N VAL A 141 21.50 -8.93 -4.33
CA VAL A 141 22.53 -8.36 -5.23
C VAL A 141 22.09 -6.99 -5.75
N ALA A 142 20.81 -6.81 -6.12
CA ALA A 142 20.29 -5.53 -6.58
C ALA A 142 20.32 -4.45 -5.46
N LEU A 143 19.90 -4.81 -4.25
CA LEU A 143 19.99 -3.92 -3.09
C LEU A 143 21.44 -3.59 -2.72
N ALA A 144 22.34 -4.59 -2.76
CA ALA A 144 23.76 -4.39 -2.54
C ALA A 144 24.35 -3.38 -3.54
N ARG A 145 24.03 -3.52 -4.84
CA ARG A 145 24.43 -2.58 -5.89
C ARG A 145 23.92 -1.16 -5.66
N ILE A 146 22.69 -1.03 -5.19
CA ILE A 146 22.07 0.27 -4.88
C ILE A 146 22.75 0.92 -3.68
N LEU A 147 22.93 0.19 -2.59
CA LEU A 147 23.45 0.77 -1.35
C LEU A 147 24.95 1.08 -1.39
N VAL A 148 25.73 0.31 -2.13
CA VAL A 148 27.16 0.62 -2.30
C VAL A 148 27.39 1.91 -3.11
N TYR A 149 26.37 2.38 -3.85
CA TYR A 149 26.37 3.66 -4.54
C TYR A 149 26.19 4.85 -3.59
N GLU A 150 25.73 4.62 -2.34
CA GLU A 150 25.43 5.65 -1.34
C GLU A 150 24.45 6.71 -1.89
N PRO A 151 23.24 6.31 -2.28
CA PRO A 151 22.25 7.24 -2.81
C PRO A 151 21.73 8.19 -1.74
N ASP A 152 21.18 9.33 -2.13
CA ASP A 152 20.49 10.26 -1.21
C ASP A 152 19.05 9.81 -0.91
N VAL A 153 18.43 9.02 -1.81
CA VAL A 153 17.11 8.42 -1.64
C VAL A 153 17.07 7.03 -2.27
N ILE A 154 16.40 6.08 -1.62
CA ILE A 154 16.14 4.73 -2.16
C ILE A 154 14.69 4.64 -2.58
N MET A 155 14.45 4.13 -3.77
CA MET A 155 13.12 3.86 -4.33
C MET A 155 12.95 2.37 -4.56
N LEU A 156 11.92 1.80 -3.94
CA LEU A 156 11.58 0.38 -4.00
C LEU A 156 10.26 0.24 -4.77
N ASP A 157 10.34 -0.23 -6.02
CA ASP A 157 9.17 -0.44 -6.87
C ASP A 157 8.70 -1.89 -6.77
N GLU A 158 7.67 -2.13 -5.97
CA GLU A 158 7.09 -3.45 -5.68
C GLU A 158 8.15 -4.51 -5.29
N PRO A 159 8.96 -4.25 -4.25
CA PRO A 159 10.16 -5.03 -3.98
C PRO A 159 9.90 -6.51 -3.69
N PHE A 160 8.68 -6.91 -3.31
CA PHE A 160 8.36 -8.26 -2.89
C PHE A 160 7.33 -8.97 -3.79
N SER A 161 6.94 -8.37 -4.92
CA SER A 161 5.85 -8.88 -5.78
C SER A 161 6.19 -10.18 -6.52
N ALA A 162 7.48 -10.41 -6.81
CA ALA A 162 7.94 -11.55 -7.61
C ALA A 162 8.33 -12.79 -6.78
N LEU A 163 7.98 -12.83 -5.48
CA LEU A 163 8.44 -13.86 -4.54
C LEU A 163 7.29 -14.72 -4.04
N ASP A 164 7.58 -16.01 -3.82
CA ASP A 164 6.67 -16.88 -3.07
C ASP A 164 6.54 -16.44 -1.60
N TYR A 165 5.47 -16.88 -0.93
CA TYR A 165 5.10 -16.42 0.41
C TYR A 165 6.21 -16.61 1.45
N TYR A 166 6.88 -17.76 1.46
CA TYR A 166 7.91 -18.08 2.46
C TYR A 166 9.17 -17.23 2.27
N LEU A 167 9.66 -17.11 1.04
CA LEU A 167 10.81 -16.27 0.70
C LEU A 167 10.51 -14.79 0.94
N LYS A 168 9.26 -14.37 0.71
CA LYS A 168 8.80 -13.00 0.92
C LYS A 168 8.98 -12.56 2.38
N GLU A 169 8.57 -13.35 3.36
CA GLU A 169 8.73 -13.01 4.77
C GLU A 169 10.19 -12.89 5.20
N GLN A 170 11.03 -13.85 4.78
CA GLN A 170 12.46 -13.80 5.08
C GLN A 170 13.14 -12.57 4.47
N LEU A 171 12.81 -12.23 3.23
CA LEU A 171 13.38 -11.08 2.55
C LEU A 171 12.86 -9.75 3.11
N GLN A 172 11.61 -9.67 3.51
CA GLN A 172 11.08 -8.53 4.20
C GLN A 172 11.91 -8.21 5.46
N PHE A 173 12.21 -9.23 6.26
CA PHE A 173 13.06 -9.05 7.43
C PHE A 173 14.48 -8.55 7.06
N GLN A 174 15.10 -9.16 6.05
CA GLN A 174 16.44 -8.76 5.59
C GLN A 174 16.48 -7.32 5.05
N VAL A 175 15.50 -6.94 4.22
CA VAL A 175 15.39 -5.57 3.69
C VAL A 175 15.23 -4.57 4.82
N ARG A 176 14.41 -4.89 5.82
CA ARG A 176 14.22 -4.03 7.00
C ARG A 176 15.52 -3.81 7.77
N GLU A 177 16.29 -4.90 8.02
CA GLU A 177 17.59 -4.79 8.70
C GLU A 177 18.59 -3.93 7.90
N VAL A 178 18.59 -4.08 6.58
CA VAL A 178 19.45 -3.29 5.70
C VAL A 178 19.05 -1.80 5.71
N LEU A 179 17.74 -1.50 5.68
CA LEU A 179 17.23 -0.14 5.68
C LEU A 179 17.39 0.56 7.04
N ARG A 180 17.40 -0.16 8.17
CA ARG A 180 17.66 0.43 9.51
C ARG A 180 18.99 1.19 9.61
N GLY A 181 20.00 0.78 8.86
CA GLY A 181 21.30 1.45 8.82
C GLY A 181 21.42 2.51 7.72
N TYR A 182 20.33 2.79 7.00
CA TYR A 182 20.30 3.80 5.96
C TYR A 182 19.73 5.11 6.51
N THR A 183 20.43 6.21 6.28
CA THR A 183 20.10 7.54 6.84
C THR A 183 19.35 8.45 5.85
N GLY A 184 19.13 7.99 4.61
CA GLY A 184 18.38 8.72 3.59
C GLY A 184 16.89 8.38 3.59
N ASP A 185 16.15 9.04 2.72
CA ASP A 185 14.72 8.78 2.52
C ASP A 185 14.52 7.45 1.79
N VAL A 186 13.42 6.75 2.13
CA VAL A 186 13.01 5.54 1.43
C VAL A 186 11.59 5.73 0.90
N LEU A 187 11.43 5.64 -0.43
CA LEU A 187 10.12 5.60 -1.06
C LEU A 187 9.80 4.17 -1.47
N MET A 188 8.70 3.63 -0.98
CA MET A 188 8.23 2.28 -1.32
C MET A 188 6.90 2.32 -2.05
N VAL A 189 6.85 1.71 -3.23
CA VAL A 189 5.60 1.40 -3.92
C VAL A 189 5.23 -0.03 -3.62
N SER A 190 4.02 -0.24 -3.12
CA SER A 190 3.45 -1.58 -2.97
C SER A 190 1.93 -1.53 -3.20
N HIS A 191 1.37 -2.65 -3.65
CA HIS A 191 -0.06 -2.93 -3.65
C HIS A 191 -0.49 -3.75 -2.40
N SER A 192 0.47 -4.20 -1.60
CA SER A 192 0.22 -4.94 -0.36
C SER A 192 0.13 -3.99 0.83
N ARG A 193 -1.08 -3.86 1.39
CA ARG A 193 -1.32 -3.08 2.60
C ARG A 193 -0.47 -3.53 3.78
N ASP A 194 -0.22 -4.85 3.91
CA ASP A 194 0.55 -5.42 5.01
C ASP A 194 2.02 -5.02 4.93
N GLU A 195 2.59 -4.93 3.71
CA GLU A 195 3.93 -4.41 3.49
C GLU A 195 4.02 -2.94 3.89
N VAL A 196 3.08 -2.12 3.41
CA VAL A 196 3.03 -0.69 3.75
C VAL A 196 2.95 -0.50 5.26
N TYR A 197 2.05 -1.22 5.94
CA TYR A 197 1.87 -1.13 7.39
C TYR A 197 3.11 -1.54 8.20
N ARG A 198 3.88 -2.53 7.68
CA ARG A 198 5.09 -3.05 8.35
C ARG A 198 6.33 -2.19 8.12
N PHE A 199 6.46 -1.57 6.94
CA PHE A 199 7.70 -0.92 6.52
C PHE A 199 7.66 0.60 6.54
N CYS A 200 6.49 1.21 6.40
CA CYS A 200 6.38 2.63 6.14
C CYS A 200 5.78 3.40 7.31
N GLU A 201 6.45 4.45 7.71
CA GLU A 201 6.00 5.35 8.77
C GLU A 201 4.87 6.23 8.26
N LYS A 202 5.00 6.76 7.04
CA LYS A 202 3.97 7.55 6.37
C LYS A 202 3.52 6.92 5.08
N SER A 203 2.32 7.26 4.67
CA SER A 203 1.71 6.75 3.44
C SER A 203 0.99 7.84 2.67
N ILE A 204 1.06 7.74 1.36
CA ILE A 204 0.28 8.53 0.41
C ILE A 204 -0.61 7.55 -0.34
N ILE A 205 -1.91 7.79 -0.29
CA ILE A 205 -2.90 7.07 -1.08
C ILE A 205 -3.03 7.76 -2.42
N LEU A 206 -2.71 7.04 -3.49
CA LEU A 206 -2.91 7.53 -4.86
C LEU A 206 -4.16 6.93 -5.47
N ASN A 207 -4.98 7.79 -6.07
CA ASN A 207 -6.15 7.41 -6.84
C ASN A 207 -6.18 8.17 -8.17
N ARG A 208 -6.25 7.43 -9.30
CA ARG A 208 -6.37 8.00 -10.65
C ARG A 208 -5.38 9.16 -10.94
N GLY A 209 -4.14 8.99 -10.53
CA GLY A 209 -3.07 9.97 -10.77
C GLY A 209 -3.02 11.13 -9.77
N GLN A 210 -3.82 11.13 -8.73
CA GLN A 210 -3.89 12.20 -7.73
C GLN A 210 -3.68 11.65 -6.31
N VAL A 211 -3.26 12.53 -5.40
CA VAL A 211 -3.16 12.22 -3.97
C VAL A 211 -4.55 12.30 -3.36
N ALA A 212 -5.11 11.14 -2.96
CA ALA A 212 -6.41 11.06 -2.29
C ALA A 212 -6.32 11.27 -0.76
N MET A 213 -5.20 10.84 -0.14
CA MET A 213 -4.94 11.00 1.29
C MET A 213 -3.44 10.87 1.56
N LYS A 214 -2.94 11.55 2.59
CA LYS A 214 -1.56 11.42 3.07
C LYS A 214 -1.50 11.59 4.59
N GLY A 215 -0.58 10.88 5.24
CA GLY A 215 -0.39 11.00 6.69
C GLY A 215 0.40 9.83 7.27
N GLU A 216 0.41 9.74 8.60
CA GLU A 216 0.97 8.60 9.31
C GLU A 216 0.27 7.30 8.88
N THR A 217 1.04 6.28 8.52
CA THR A 217 0.49 5.01 8.01
C THR A 217 -0.54 4.42 8.98
N ARG A 218 -0.22 4.37 10.26
CA ARG A 218 -1.12 3.82 11.27
C ARG A 218 -2.44 4.59 11.39
N ALA A 219 -2.38 5.93 11.32
CA ALA A 219 -3.56 6.78 11.36
C ALA A 219 -4.46 6.55 10.14
N ILE A 220 -3.88 6.50 8.92
CA ILE A 220 -4.63 6.18 7.69
C ILE A 220 -5.31 4.81 7.77
N PHE A 221 -4.63 3.81 8.35
CA PHE A 221 -5.18 2.47 8.49
C PHE A 221 -6.28 2.39 9.57
N GLN A 222 -6.16 3.14 10.64
CA GLN A 222 -7.16 3.17 11.71
C GLN A 222 -8.39 3.98 11.31
N LYS A 223 -8.17 5.18 10.77
CA LYS A 223 -9.22 6.15 10.46
C LYS A 223 -9.02 6.76 9.07
N PRO A 224 -9.34 6.02 8.00
CA PRO A 224 -9.34 6.58 6.66
C PRO A 224 -10.45 7.62 6.50
N GLU A 225 -10.19 8.71 5.76
CA GLU A 225 -11.15 9.80 5.60
C GLU A 225 -12.09 9.63 4.39
N ASN A 226 -11.73 8.76 3.44
CA ASN A 226 -12.49 8.55 2.22
C ASN A 226 -12.57 7.07 1.82
N VAL A 227 -13.53 6.76 0.93
CA VAL A 227 -13.80 5.41 0.46
C VAL A 227 -12.56 4.75 -0.16
N THR A 228 -11.76 5.50 -0.93
CA THR A 228 -10.54 4.97 -1.57
C THR A 228 -9.52 4.52 -0.52
N ALA A 229 -9.22 5.35 0.47
CA ALA A 229 -8.29 5.00 1.55
C ALA A 229 -8.82 3.83 2.39
N ALA A 230 -10.10 3.84 2.76
CA ALA A 230 -10.72 2.75 3.51
C ALA A 230 -10.63 1.41 2.76
N ARG A 231 -10.92 1.40 1.45
CA ARG A 231 -10.83 0.19 0.61
C ARG A 231 -9.40 -0.34 0.52
N LEU A 232 -8.44 0.53 0.27
CA LEU A 232 -7.02 0.16 0.15
C LEU A 232 -6.42 -0.31 1.48
N THR A 233 -6.93 0.17 2.61
CA THR A 233 -6.54 -0.29 3.95
C THR A 233 -7.34 -1.51 4.44
N GLY A 234 -8.22 -2.07 3.60
CA GLY A 234 -8.86 -3.37 3.81
C GLY A 234 -10.28 -3.35 4.37
N CYS A 235 -10.97 -2.21 4.32
CA CYS A 235 -12.40 -2.18 4.52
C CYS A 235 -13.09 -2.88 3.34
N LYS A 236 -14.04 -3.77 3.64
CA LYS A 236 -14.83 -4.50 2.62
C LYS A 236 -16.28 -4.03 2.56
N ASN A 237 -16.82 -3.54 3.66
CA ASN A 237 -18.23 -3.16 3.76
C ASN A 237 -18.39 -1.66 3.61
N PHE A 238 -19.15 -1.24 2.61
CA PHE A 238 -19.45 0.16 2.33
C PHE A 238 -20.94 0.31 2.05
N SER A 239 -21.54 1.39 2.55
CA SER A 239 -22.88 1.79 2.15
C SER A 239 -22.94 3.29 2.01
N ARG A 240 -23.67 3.76 1.00
CA ARG A 240 -24.09 5.18 0.91
C ARG A 240 -24.94 5.49 2.11
N ILE A 241 -24.90 6.75 2.57
CA ILE A 241 -25.67 7.16 3.74
C ILE A 241 -26.62 8.29 3.45
N ARG A 242 -27.69 8.32 4.25
CA ARG A 242 -28.52 9.49 4.50
C ARG A 242 -28.41 9.85 5.97
N ARG A 243 -28.02 11.08 6.27
CA ARG A 243 -28.02 11.58 7.64
C ARG A 243 -29.48 11.70 8.14
N ILE A 244 -29.78 11.10 9.29
CA ILE A 244 -31.09 11.20 9.95
C ILE A 244 -31.01 11.89 11.31
N GLY A 245 -29.83 11.93 11.92
CA GLY A 245 -29.53 12.64 13.16
C GLY A 245 -28.12 13.19 13.21
N GLU A 246 -27.74 13.78 14.34
CA GLU A 246 -26.36 14.25 14.55
C GLU A 246 -25.36 13.10 14.64
N TYR A 247 -25.77 12.00 15.25
CA TYR A 247 -24.99 10.76 15.45
C TYR A 247 -25.70 9.55 14.85
N GLU A 248 -26.54 9.76 13.82
CA GLU A 248 -27.37 8.69 13.29
C GLU A 248 -27.44 8.77 11.75
N VAL A 249 -27.25 7.62 11.11
CA VAL A 249 -27.26 7.47 9.65
C VAL A 249 -28.13 6.30 9.22
N GLU A 250 -28.77 6.45 8.09
CA GLU A 250 -29.36 5.34 7.34
C GLU A 250 -28.37 4.87 6.28
N ALA A 251 -27.95 3.61 6.32
CA ALA A 251 -27.12 2.93 5.34
C ALA A 251 -28.02 2.47 4.17
N LEU A 252 -28.06 3.25 3.12
CA LEU A 252 -29.01 3.12 2.01
C LEU A 252 -28.89 1.80 1.24
N ASP A 253 -27.66 1.30 1.10
CA ASP A 253 -27.42 0.05 0.34
C ASP A 253 -27.78 -1.20 1.16
N TRP A 254 -27.93 -1.06 2.49
CA TRP A 254 -28.33 -2.16 3.39
C TRP A 254 -29.73 -2.02 3.98
N GLY A 255 -30.35 -0.85 3.88
CA GLY A 255 -31.63 -0.54 4.51
C GLY A 255 -31.58 -0.57 6.04
N LEU A 256 -30.43 -0.29 6.65
CA LEU A 256 -30.17 -0.35 8.07
C LEU A 256 -29.86 1.04 8.64
N THR A 257 -30.26 1.26 9.89
CA THR A 257 -29.92 2.49 10.62
C THR A 257 -28.84 2.20 11.64
N PHE A 258 -27.84 3.09 11.73
CA PHE A 258 -26.72 2.97 12.65
C PHE A 258 -26.50 4.25 13.45
N GLN A 259 -26.18 4.08 14.73
CA GLN A 259 -25.64 5.12 15.58
C GLN A 259 -24.12 5.17 15.43
N THR A 260 -23.55 6.37 15.30
CA THR A 260 -22.12 6.62 15.15
C THR A 260 -21.57 7.28 16.41
N GLU A 261 -20.27 7.06 16.70
CA GLU A 261 -19.60 7.75 17.81
C GLU A 261 -19.28 9.21 17.43
N GLU A 262 -19.01 9.45 16.17
CA GLU A 262 -18.69 10.80 15.64
C GLU A 262 -19.92 11.45 15.03
N ALA A 263 -19.97 12.79 15.13
CA ALA A 263 -21.03 13.57 14.51
C ALA A 263 -20.97 13.46 12.97
N VAL A 264 -22.13 13.24 12.37
CA VAL A 264 -22.28 13.08 10.92
C VAL A 264 -22.24 14.48 10.26
N ALA A 265 -21.14 14.80 9.57
CA ALA A 265 -21.00 16.02 8.79
C ALA A 265 -21.66 15.92 7.41
N ALA A 266 -21.95 17.07 6.79
CA ALA A 266 -22.60 17.12 5.46
C ALA A 266 -21.73 16.52 4.34
N GLU A 267 -20.42 16.46 4.54
CA GLU A 267 -19.45 15.91 3.59
C GLU A 267 -19.31 14.39 3.63
N HIS A 268 -19.91 13.74 4.64
CA HIS A 268 -19.91 12.28 4.73
C HIS A 268 -20.97 11.71 3.78
N ALA A 269 -20.53 10.90 2.84
CA ALA A 269 -21.37 10.27 1.82
C ALA A 269 -21.51 8.75 1.99
N TYR A 270 -20.60 8.15 2.76
CA TYR A 270 -20.54 6.69 2.98
C TYR A 270 -20.26 6.38 4.44
N ILE A 271 -20.70 5.19 4.87
CA ILE A 271 -20.07 4.47 5.99
C ILE A 271 -19.20 3.35 5.48
N GLY A 272 -18.16 3.04 6.25
CA GLY A 272 -17.31 1.88 6.06
C GLY A 272 -17.22 1.06 7.34
N ILE A 273 -17.30 -0.26 7.24
CA ILE A 273 -17.17 -1.18 8.39
C ILE A 273 -16.20 -2.30 8.03
N ARG A 274 -15.21 -2.54 8.87
CA ARG A 274 -14.27 -3.65 8.65
C ARG A 274 -14.93 -4.99 8.97
N ALA A 275 -14.68 -5.98 8.14
CA ALA A 275 -15.33 -7.29 8.25
C ALA A 275 -15.14 -8.00 9.61
N HIS A 276 -14.03 -7.74 10.30
CA HIS A 276 -13.72 -8.35 11.60
C HIS A 276 -14.32 -7.60 12.80
N GLN A 277 -14.97 -6.45 12.61
CA GLN A 277 -15.55 -5.64 13.66
C GLN A 277 -16.98 -6.07 14.02
N PHE A 278 -17.64 -6.84 13.16
CA PHE A 278 -18.93 -7.42 13.49
C PHE A 278 -18.79 -8.53 14.53
N TYR A 279 -19.79 -8.63 15.40
CA TYR A 279 -19.89 -9.67 16.43
C TYR A 279 -21.33 -10.17 16.56
N PRO A 280 -21.57 -11.39 17.09
CA PRO A 280 -22.90 -11.86 17.43
C PRO A 280 -23.59 -10.90 18.41
N ALA A 281 -24.87 -10.59 18.18
CA ALA A 281 -25.64 -9.63 18.98
C ALA A 281 -25.54 -9.89 20.48
N ARG A 282 -25.32 -8.84 21.27
CA ARG A 282 -25.14 -8.90 22.74
C ARG A 282 -25.88 -7.77 23.46
N GLY A 283 -26.91 -7.16 22.85
CA GLY A 283 -27.65 -6.02 23.40
C GLY A 283 -26.95 -4.67 23.18
N SER A 284 -26.25 -4.50 22.05
CA SER A 284 -25.58 -3.24 21.68
C SER A 284 -26.50 -2.28 20.93
N ALA A 285 -26.06 -1.02 20.77
CA ALA A 285 -26.86 0.04 20.12
C ALA A 285 -27.16 -0.26 18.64
N ASN A 286 -26.23 -0.90 17.93
CA ASN A 286 -26.35 -1.20 16.49
C ASN A 286 -26.48 -2.70 16.28
N GLU A 287 -27.66 -3.25 16.52
CA GLU A 287 -27.94 -4.65 16.24
C GLU A 287 -28.92 -4.78 15.07
N PHE A 288 -28.67 -5.75 14.21
CA PHE A 288 -29.48 -6.00 13.04
C PHE A 288 -29.52 -7.49 12.70
N THR A 289 -30.49 -7.90 11.91
CA THR A 289 -30.68 -9.28 11.47
C THR A 289 -30.22 -9.45 10.03
N CYS A 290 -29.45 -10.50 9.78
CA CYS A 290 -29.04 -10.90 8.45
C CYS A 290 -29.48 -12.33 8.15
N GLU A 291 -29.64 -12.62 6.87
CA GLU A 291 -29.72 -13.98 6.31
C GLU A 291 -28.31 -14.48 6.00
N TRP A 292 -28.01 -15.70 6.44
CA TRP A 292 -26.74 -16.37 6.15
C TRP A 292 -26.65 -16.75 4.69
N GLY A 293 -25.62 -16.25 4.00
CA GLY A 293 -25.32 -16.56 2.61
C GLY A 293 -24.21 -17.59 2.45
N ASP A 294 -23.25 -17.29 1.58
CA ASP A 294 -22.13 -18.17 1.33
C ASP A 294 -21.02 -17.98 2.36
N THR A 295 -20.29 -19.05 2.66
CA THR A 295 -19.14 -19.03 3.57
C THR A 295 -17.88 -19.44 2.83
N LEU A 296 -16.86 -18.58 2.86
CA LEU A 296 -15.55 -18.84 2.27
C LEU A 296 -14.59 -19.23 3.39
N CYS A 297 -14.34 -20.53 3.53
CA CYS A 297 -13.44 -21.04 4.55
C CYS A 297 -12.00 -20.85 4.14
N GLN A 298 -11.20 -20.22 4.99
CA GLN A 298 -9.76 -20.10 4.91
C GLN A 298 -9.11 -20.86 6.07
N PRO A 299 -7.80 -21.17 6.03
CA PRO A 299 -7.17 -22.01 7.07
C PRO A 299 -7.30 -21.48 8.50
N PHE A 300 -7.40 -20.17 8.70
CA PHE A 300 -7.41 -19.53 10.02
C PHE A 300 -8.58 -18.59 10.26
N GLU A 301 -9.39 -18.34 9.24
CA GLU A 301 -10.52 -17.41 9.32
C GLU A 301 -11.59 -17.79 8.30
N TRP A 302 -12.84 -17.42 8.57
CA TRP A 302 -13.95 -17.56 7.64
C TRP A 302 -14.45 -16.19 7.22
N ASP A 303 -14.66 -16.00 5.93
CA ASP A 303 -15.39 -14.85 5.39
C ASP A 303 -16.84 -15.30 5.14
N VAL A 304 -17.79 -14.78 5.92
CA VAL A 304 -19.21 -15.06 5.79
C VAL A 304 -19.88 -13.93 5.05
N LEU A 305 -20.64 -14.26 4.01
CA LEU A 305 -21.43 -13.32 3.24
C LEU A 305 -22.86 -13.29 3.76
N LEU A 306 -23.33 -12.13 4.21
CA LEU A 306 -24.61 -11.96 4.88
C LEU A 306 -25.47 -10.95 4.12
N ARG A 307 -26.79 -11.17 4.08
CA ARG A 307 -27.76 -10.22 3.53
C ARG A 307 -28.62 -9.64 4.64
N PRO A 308 -28.69 -8.31 4.80
CA PRO A 308 -29.60 -7.67 5.73
C PRO A 308 -31.06 -8.06 5.44
N VAL A 309 -31.81 -8.36 6.50
CA VAL A 309 -33.24 -8.79 6.37
C VAL A 309 -34.18 -7.59 6.47
N GLU A 310 -33.75 -6.49 7.07
CA GLU A 310 -34.58 -5.29 7.28
C GLU A 310 -34.58 -4.45 6.02
N ASN A 311 -35.79 -4.31 5.44
CA ASN A 311 -36.16 -3.48 4.27
C ASN A 311 -35.67 -3.91 2.88
N ALA A 312 -36.30 -4.93 2.33
CA ALA A 312 -36.29 -5.26 0.90
C ALA A 312 -37.02 -4.20 0.01
N GLY A 313 -36.69 -2.90 0.20
CA GLY A 313 -37.43 -1.80 -0.43
C GLY A 313 -36.61 -0.81 -1.25
N ALA A 314 -35.29 -0.87 -1.25
CA ALA A 314 -34.45 0.08 -2.01
C ALA A 314 -33.98 -0.53 -3.34
N ALA A 315 -34.79 -0.46 -4.38
CA ALA A 315 -34.37 -0.75 -5.76
C ALA A 315 -33.48 0.41 -6.28
N GLY A 316 -32.19 0.29 -6.13
CA GLY A 316 -31.19 1.12 -6.78
C GLY A 316 -30.57 0.41 -7.98
N ASP A 317 -29.92 1.17 -8.88
CA ASP A 317 -29.35 0.75 -10.15
C ASP A 317 -28.66 -0.61 -10.15
N LYS A 318 -29.07 -1.49 -11.07
CA LYS A 318 -28.79 -2.91 -11.09
C LYS A 318 -27.37 -3.36 -11.46
N GLU A 319 -26.48 -2.48 -11.89
CA GLU A 319 -25.16 -2.88 -12.41
C GLU A 319 -24.10 -3.27 -11.36
N ASN A 320 -24.29 -2.91 -10.07
CA ASN A 320 -23.39 -3.30 -8.97
C ASN A 320 -24.16 -3.72 -7.70
N ALA A 321 -25.41 -4.09 -7.82
CA ALA A 321 -26.31 -4.38 -6.68
C ALA A 321 -25.83 -5.57 -5.84
N LEU A 322 -25.33 -6.63 -6.48
CA LEU A 322 -24.90 -7.87 -5.80
C LEU A 322 -23.74 -7.68 -4.80
N GLU A 323 -22.83 -6.74 -5.05
CA GLU A 323 -21.72 -6.47 -4.14
C GLU A 323 -22.07 -5.47 -3.02
N ARG A 324 -23.07 -4.59 -3.26
CA ARG A 324 -23.47 -3.54 -2.31
C ARG A 324 -24.46 -4.02 -1.25
N GLU A 325 -25.26 -5.01 -1.57
CA GLU A 325 -26.28 -5.56 -0.67
C GLU A 325 -25.73 -6.61 0.32
N VAL A 326 -24.45 -6.98 0.20
CA VAL A 326 -23.84 -8.04 0.99
C VAL A 326 -22.92 -7.45 2.04
N ILE A 327 -23.06 -7.93 3.29
CA ILE A 327 -22.15 -7.63 4.38
C ILE A 327 -21.15 -8.79 4.52
N TRP A 328 -19.87 -8.46 4.48
CA TRP A 328 -18.77 -9.38 4.74
C TRP A 328 -18.50 -9.40 6.25
N TRP A 329 -18.64 -10.55 6.86
CA TRP A 329 -18.25 -10.78 8.23
C TRP A 329 -17.08 -11.75 8.31
N LYS A 330 -15.99 -11.31 8.91
CA LYS A 330 -14.80 -12.13 9.11
C LYS A 330 -14.78 -12.69 10.52
N VAL A 331 -14.70 -14.02 10.63
CA VAL A 331 -14.73 -14.77 11.89
C VAL A 331 -13.43 -15.54 12.06
N ASP A 332 -12.84 -15.45 13.26
CA ASP A 332 -11.68 -16.28 13.63
C ASP A 332 -12.10 -17.77 13.69
N TYR A 333 -11.21 -18.66 13.24
CA TYR A 333 -11.43 -20.09 13.22
C TYR A 333 -11.85 -20.65 14.61
N LYS A 334 -11.32 -20.10 15.71
CA LYS A 334 -11.69 -20.50 17.07
C LYS A 334 -13.15 -20.21 17.44
N GLN A 335 -13.78 -19.28 16.76
CA GLN A 335 -15.19 -18.94 16.91
C GLN A 335 -16.08 -19.67 15.91
N SER A 336 -15.50 -20.30 14.90
CA SER A 336 -16.23 -20.96 13.81
C SER A 336 -17.05 -22.17 14.29
N ASP A 337 -16.63 -22.87 15.35
CA ASP A 337 -17.38 -24.01 15.89
C ASP A 337 -18.80 -23.64 16.32
N SER A 338 -19.00 -22.42 16.85
CA SER A 338 -20.32 -21.90 17.17
C SER A 338 -21.16 -21.51 15.96
N LEU A 339 -20.52 -21.39 14.79
CA LEU A 339 -21.14 -20.97 13.53
C LEU A 339 -21.43 -22.14 12.59
N ASN A 340 -20.86 -23.32 12.84
CA ASN A 340 -21.11 -24.55 12.07
C ASN A 340 -22.59 -24.98 12.03
N GLN A 341 -23.40 -24.45 12.95
CA GLN A 341 -24.84 -24.72 13.02
C GLN A 341 -25.64 -23.92 11.97
N TYR A 342 -25.08 -22.84 11.39
CA TYR A 342 -25.80 -22.02 10.44
C TYR A 342 -25.67 -22.56 9.02
N GLN A 343 -26.79 -22.56 8.32
CA GLN A 343 -26.89 -22.92 6.90
C GLN A 343 -27.39 -21.72 6.09
N ARG A 344 -27.20 -21.77 4.81
CA ARG A 344 -27.71 -20.74 3.90
C ARG A 344 -29.21 -20.55 4.08
N GLY A 345 -29.65 -19.32 4.30
CA GLY A 345 -31.02 -18.95 4.59
C GLY A 345 -31.34 -18.80 6.08
N ASP A 346 -30.47 -19.24 6.97
CA ASP A 346 -30.66 -19.05 8.41
C ASP A 346 -30.52 -17.59 8.81
N ARG A 347 -31.25 -17.18 9.85
CA ARG A 347 -31.16 -15.81 10.38
C ARG A 347 -30.13 -15.73 11.49
N VAL A 348 -29.25 -14.75 11.38
CA VAL A 348 -28.25 -14.41 12.39
C VAL A 348 -28.42 -12.95 12.81
N ARG A 349 -28.27 -12.67 14.11
CA ARG A 349 -28.25 -11.30 14.64
C ARG A 349 -26.81 -10.89 14.90
N LEU A 350 -26.41 -9.78 14.31
CA LEU A 350 -25.09 -9.17 14.48
C LEU A 350 -25.20 -7.82 15.17
N GLY A 351 -24.08 -7.42 15.78
CA GLY A 351 -23.89 -6.11 16.35
C GLY A 351 -22.60 -5.47 15.84
N ILE A 352 -22.54 -4.14 15.91
CA ILE A 352 -21.38 -3.31 15.63
C ILE A 352 -21.30 -2.16 16.63
N ALA A 353 -20.12 -1.88 17.16
CA ALA A 353 -19.97 -0.73 18.05
C ALA A 353 -20.03 0.59 17.24
N PRO A 354 -20.64 1.66 17.80
CA PRO A 354 -20.69 2.96 17.14
C PRO A 354 -19.31 3.50 16.71
N GLY A 355 -18.25 3.25 17.50
CA GLY A 355 -16.88 3.66 17.23
C GLY A 355 -16.18 2.86 16.14
N ASP A 356 -16.74 1.72 15.71
CA ASP A 356 -16.20 0.89 14.63
C ASP A 356 -16.79 1.28 13.25
N ILE A 357 -17.72 2.23 13.22
CA ILE A 357 -18.33 2.75 12.00
C ILE A 357 -17.54 3.97 11.53
N MET A 358 -16.89 3.84 10.39
CA MET A 358 -16.13 4.92 9.76
C MET A 358 -17.08 5.79 8.92
N LEU A 359 -17.09 7.10 9.17
CA LEU A 359 -17.77 8.08 8.33
C LEU A 359 -16.80 8.54 7.23
N LEU A 360 -17.17 8.37 5.98
CA LEU A 360 -16.27 8.51 4.83
C LEU A 360 -16.80 9.53 3.84
N LYS A 361 -15.87 10.35 3.31
CA LYS A 361 -16.13 11.19 2.13
C LYS A 361 -16.08 10.34 0.86
N GLU A 362 -16.67 10.82 -0.22
CA GLU A 362 -16.44 10.29 -1.56
C GLU A 362 -14.93 10.41 -1.90
N GLY A 363 -14.30 9.42 -2.54
CA GLY A 363 -12.86 9.38 -2.76
C GLY A 363 -12.45 9.62 -4.20
#